data_ca696149414fedde76e4af14b26439cd
#
_entry.id   ca696149414fedde76e4af14b26439cd
#
_cell.length_a   1.000
_cell.length_b   1.000
_cell.length_c   1.000
_cell.angle_alpha   90.00
_cell.angle_beta   90.00
_cell.angle_gamma   90.00
#
_symmetry.space_group_name_H-M   'P 1'
#
loop_
_entity.id
_entity.type
_entity.pdbx_description
1 polymer ?
#
loop_
_entity_poly.entity_id
_entity_poly.type
_entity_poly.pdbx_seq_one_letter_code
_entity_poly.pdbx_strand_id
1 'polypeptide(L)'
;MYRLYKRALSILLIIILIILIILPEYPSKNIIDDNIIYIEDFLDTSDYEKIKLLDKDRNNFIFENFRYSKPLSKDSIAHYIFYDKKYIHKIQNYVGDKIFSSKFPIEHRFYHKESTGMKMHKDTLLYSKPQYEAIYTIQNNSKSMTKWNDGNGVEQKVWTKPNSLLVVKADNYYHYVTPPIIGEREILKLIYTQTNQINSNYINEMKRFNKFNL
;
A
#
# COMPACT_ATOMS: atom_id res chain seq x y z
N MET A 1 47.29 16.62 18.86
CA MET A 1 46.81 15.38 18.29
C MET A 1 45.56 14.80 19.00
N TYR A 2 45.57 14.58 20.31
CA TYR A 2 44.46 13.99 21.11
C TYR A 2 43.12 14.76 21.03
N ARG A 3 43.14 16.12 21.07
CA ARG A 3 41.93 16.97 20.97
C ARG A 3 41.27 16.89 19.57
N LEU A 4 42.04 16.75 18.50
CA LEU A 4 41.53 16.58 17.13
C LEU A 4 40.83 15.24 16.97
N TYR A 5 41.42 14.18 17.54
CA TYR A 5 40.83 12.83 17.51
C TYR A 5 39.48 12.76 18.25
N LYS A 6 39.37 13.38 19.46
CA LYS A 6 38.11 13.45 20.17
C LYS A 6 37.01 14.19 19.39
N ARG A 7 37.35 15.31 18.74
CA ARG A 7 36.38 16.04 17.91
C ARG A 7 35.91 15.21 16.72
N ALA A 8 36.83 14.55 16.01
CA ALA A 8 36.48 13.67 14.88
C ALA A 8 35.57 12.52 15.31
N LEU A 9 35.85 11.89 16.48
CA LEU A 9 35.03 10.81 17.02
C LEU A 9 33.63 11.31 17.42
N SER A 10 33.51 12.50 18.00
CA SER A 10 32.21 13.09 18.34
C SER A 10 31.37 13.42 17.10
N ILE A 11 32.01 13.94 16.04
CA ILE A 11 31.31 14.21 14.77
C ILE A 11 30.84 12.89 14.13
N LEU A 12 31.68 11.87 14.12
CA LEU A 12 31.31 10.54 13.59
C LEU A 12 30.13 9.94 14.36
N LEU A 13 30.12 10.02 15.68
CA LEU A 13 29.00 9.56 16.52
C LEU A 13 27.70 10.32 16.23
N ILE A 14 27.76 11.64 16.05
CA ILE A 14 26.60 12.46 15.68
C ILE A 14 26.06 12.05 14.30
N ILE A 15 26.94 11.84 13.33
CA ILE A 15 26.55 11.38 11.97
C ILE A 15 25.88 10.01 12.04
N ILE A 16 26.44 9.06 12.80
CA ILE A 16 25.85 7.73 12.99
C ILE A 16 24.48 7.85 13.67
N LEU A 17 24.34 8.70 14.69
CA LEU A 17 23.06 8.92 15.37
C LEU A 17 22.01 9.52 14.44
N ILE A 18 22.42 10.50 13.60
CA ILE A 18 21.54 11.11 12.58
C ILE A 18 21.12 10.05 11.54
N ILE A 19 22.04 9.21 11.10
CA ILE A 19 21.75 8.11 10.16
C ILE A 19 20.74 7.14 10.78
N LEU A 20 20.94 6.73 12.04
CA LEU A 20 20.02 5.83 12.76
C LEU A 20 18.62 6.45 12.97
N ILE A 21 18.53 7.77 13.17
CA ILE A 21 17.24 8.48 13.29
C ILE A 21 16.55 8.62 11.92
N ILE A 22 17.35 8.73 10.83
CA ILE A 22 16.84 8.92 9.47
C ILE A 22 16.48 7.59 8.82
N LEU A 23 17.17 6.50 9.16
CA LEU A 23 16.82 5.17 8.65
C LEU A 23 15.41 4.82 9.15
N PRO A 24 14.49 4.43 8.25
CA PRO A 24 13.20 3.90 8.70
C PRO A 24 13.45 2.66 9.57
N GLU A 25 12.75 2.57 10.71
CA GLU A 25 12.65 1.28 11.42
C GLU A 25 12.08 0.26 10.44
N TYR A 26 12.88 -0.72 10.05
CA TYR A 26 12.44 -1.83 9.23
C TYR A 26 11.84 -2.92 10.13
N PRO A 27 10.53 -2.99 10.29
CA PRO A 27 9.93 -4.22 10.78
C PRO A 27 9.92 -5.19 9.61
N SER A 28 10.80 -6.14 9.61
CA SER A 28 10.77 -7.24 8.66
C SER A 28 9.95 -8.37 9.24
N LYS A 29 9.22 -9.01 8.43
CA LYS A 29 8.57 -10.33 8.42
C LYS A 29 7.09 -10.21 8.10
N ASN A 30 6.62 -11.20 7.34
CA ASN A 30 5.22 -11.38 7.06
C ASN A 30 4.40 -11.28 8.35
N ILE A 31 3.49 -10.33 8.42
CA ILE A 31 2.50 -10.23 9.47
C ILE A 31 1.31 -11.02 8.97
N ILE A 32 0.88 -12.01 9.72
CA ILE A 32 -0.29 -12.81 9.40
C ILE A 32 -1.22 -12.73 10.60
N ASP A 33 -2.35 -12.11 10.38
CA ASP A 33 -3.46 -11.98 11.30
C ASP A 33 -4.73 -12.26 10.47
N ASP A 34 -5.84 -12.62 11.08
CA ASP A 34 -7.08 -13.01 10.38
C ASP A 34 -7.63 -11.93 9.44
N ASN A 35 -7.23 -10.69 9.62
CA ASN A 35 -7.78 -9.52 8.94
C ASN A 35 -6.75 -8.65 8.23
N ILE A 36 -5.47 -8.78 8.58
CA ILE A 36 -4.36 -8.04 7.96
C ILE A 36 -3.21 -8.99 7.70
N ILE A 37 -2.78 -9.02 6.43
CA ILE A 37 -1.68 -9.86 5.97
C ILE A 37 -0.67 -8.98 5.25
N TYR A 38 0.58 -9.05 5.65
CA TYR A 38 1.67 -8.35 4.98
C TYR A 38 2.67 -9.36 4.42
N ILE A 39 2.95 -9.27 3.12
CA ILE A 39 3.80 -10.19 2.37
C ILE A 39 4.91 -9.38 1.71
N GLU A 40 6.16 -9.65 2.06
CA GLU A 40 7.33 -9.09 1.38
C GLU A 40 7.67 -9.91 0.12
N ASP A 41 8.37 -9.27 -0.82
CA ASP A 41 8.80 -9.88 -2.10
C ASP A 41 7.65 -10.59 -2.81
N PHE A 42 6.54 -9.85 -2.96
CA PHE A 42 5.29 -10.40 -3.44
C PHE A 42 5.34 -10.81 -4.90
N LEU A 43 5.82 -9.94 -5.79
CA LEU A 43 6.00 -10.25 -7.22
C LEU A 43 7.38 -10.85 -7.46
N ASP A 44 7.48 -11.69 -8.48
CA ASP A 44 8.78 -12.07 -9.04
C ASP A 44 9.51 -10.85 -9.58
N THR A 45 10.81 -10.91 -9.63
CA THR A 45 11.66 -9.80 -10.09
C THR A 45 11.24 -9.28 -11.47
N SER A 46 10.94 -10.16 -12.44
CA SER A 46 10.53 -9.76 -13.79
C SER A 46 9.21 -8.98 -13.80
N ASP A 47 8.24 -9.38 -13.01
CA ASP A 47 6.94 -8.72 -12.93
C ASP A 47 7.02 -7.43 -12.11
N TYR A 48 7.84 -7.40 -11.07
CA TYR A 48 8.12 -6.17 -10.34
C TYR A 48 8.78 -5.10 -11.22
N GLU A 49 9.76 -5.47 -12.05
CA GLU A 49 10.38 -4.53 -12.99
C GLU A 49 9.36 -3.94 -13.99
N LYS A 50 8.40 -4.75 -14.50
CA LYS A 50 7.32 -4.25 -15.35
C LYS A 50 6.41 -3.26 -14.61
N ILE A 51 6.07 -3.52 -13.35
CA ILE A 51 5.23 -2.62 -12.54
C ILE A 51 5.93 -1.28 -12.28
N LYS A 52 7.25 -1.27 -12.09
CA LYS A 52 8.02 -0.02 -11.94
C LYS A 52 7.99 0.90 -13.17
N LEU A 53 7.66 0.36 -14.35
CA LEU A 53 7.54 1.12 -15.61
C LEU A 53 6.16 1.76 -15.81
N LEU A 54 5.22 1.61 -14.89
CA LEU A 54 3.93 2.30 -14.97
C LEU A 54 4.12 3.80 -15.10
N ASP A 55 3.21 4.43 -15.88
CA ASP A 55 3.21 5.88 -16.09
C ASP A 55 3.14 6.64 -14.76
N LYS A 56 4.10 7.54 -14.58
CA LYS A 56 4.28 8.36 -13.36
C LYS A 56 4.05 9.85 -13.61
N ASP A 57 3.62 10.23 -14.82
CA ASP A 57 3.32 11.63 -15.12
C ASP A 57 2.13 12.10 -14.28
N ARG A 58 2.40 12.98 -13.33
CA ARG A 58 1.40 13.53 -12.38
C ARG A 58 0.27 14.27 -13.06
N ASN A 59 0.46 14.78 -14.28
CA ASN A 59 -0.60 15.42 -15.04
C ASN A 59 -1.74 14.47 -15.40
N ASN A 60 -1.47 13.17 -15.42
CA ASN A 60 -2.45 12.11 -15.67
C ASN A 60 -3.18 11.64 -14.40
N PHE A 61 -2.91 12.26 -13.25
CA PHE A 61 -3.48 11.90 -11.96
C PHE A 61 -4.40 13.01 -11.45
N ILE A 62 -5.36 12.63 -10.62
CA ILE A 62 -6.17 13.58 -9.90
C ILE A 62 -5.58 13.75 -8.51
N PHE A 63 -5.41 15.01 -8.11
CA PHE A 63 -5.04 15.36 -6.76
C PHE A 63 -6.27 15.36 -5.86
N GLU A 64 -6.25 14.48 -4.87
CA GLU A 64 -7.20 14.44 -3.76
C GLU A 64 -6.42 14.84 -2.51
N ASN A 65 -6.83 15.86 -1.79
CA ASN A 65 -6.23 16.51 -0.60
C ASN A 65 -5.01 15.86 0.09
N PHE A 66 -4.79 14.58 -0.07
CA PHE A 66 -3.72 13.82 0.59
C PHE A 66 -2.95 12.87 -0.35
N ARG A 67 -3.34 12.74 -1.62
CA ARG A 67 -2.67 11.86 -2.60
C ARG A 67 -3.00 12.24 -4.04
N TYR A 68 -2.14 11.84 -4.95
CA TYR A 68 -2.48 11.71 -6.36
C TYR A 68 -3.05 10.32 -6.63
N SER A 69 -4.10 10.21 -7.42
CA SER A 69 -4.70 8.94 -7.79
C SER A 69 -5.14 8.88 -9.24
N LYS A 70 -4.99 7.70 -9.85
CA LYS A 70 -5.39 7.39 -11.21
C LYS A 70 -5.86 5.94 -11.29
N PRO A 71 -7.06 5.67 -11.81
CA PRO A 71 -7.46 4.30 -12.12
C PRO A 71 -6.69 3.80 -13.34
N LEU A 72 -6.32 2.53 -13.33
CA LEU A 72 -5.66 1.87 -14.45
C LEU A 72 -6.68 1.20 -15.34
N SER A 73 -6.43 1.25 -16.66
CA SER A 73 -7.21 0.49 -17.65
C SER A 73 -7.15 -1.02 -17.35
N LYS A 74 -8.19 -1.75 -17.74
CA LYS A 74 -8.22 -3.22 -17.67
C LYS A 74 -7.15 -3.89 -18.54
N ASP A 75 -6.66 -3.19 -19.57
CA ASP A 75 -5.58 -3.64 -20.43
C ASP A 75 -4.19 -3.25 -19.91
N SER A 76 -4.12 -2.70 -18.71
CA SER A 76 -2.83 -2.33 -18.10
C SER A 76 -2.04 -3.57 -17.68
N ILE A 77 -0.72 -3.47 -17.75
CA ILE A 77 0.17 -4.54 -17.26
C ILE A 77 -0.09 -4.90 -15.79
N ALA A 78 -0.56 -3.96 -14.98
CA ALA A 78 -0.93 -4.22 -13.59
C ALA A 78 -2.11 -5.19 -13.49
N HIS A 79 -3.15 -5.04 -14.33
CA HIS A 79 -4.27 -5.97 -14.38
C HIS A 79 -3.83 -7.39 -14.74
N TYR A 80 -3.00 -7.53 -15.78
CA TYR A 80 -2.51 -8.83 -16.20
C TYR A 80 -1.67 -9.52 -15.11
N ILE A 81 -0.81 -8.77 -14.42
CA ILE A 81 0.04 -9.35 -13.38
C ILE A 81 -0.78 -9.69 -12.13
N PHE A 82 -1.46 -8.72 -11.52
CA PHE A 82 -2.08 -8.94 -10.20
C PHE A 82 -3.28 -9.87 -10.24
N TYR A 83 -3.96 -9.98 -11.38
CA TYR A 83 -5.10 -10.89 -11.55
C TYR A 83 -4.73 -12.19 -12.28
N ASP A 84 -3.43 -12.43 -12.49
CA ASP A 84 -2.94 -13.76 -12.88
C ASP A 84 -3.23 -14.79 -11.78
N LYS A 85 -3.59 -16.00 -12.20
CA LYS A 85 -3.91 -17.12 -11.29
C LYS A 85 -2.80 -17.38 -10.27
N LYS A 86 -1.54 -17.24 -10.68
CA LYS A 86 -0.37 -17.40 -9.81
C LYS A 86 -0.45 -16.51 -8.58
N TYR A 87 -0.70 -15.21 -8.76
CA TYR A 87 -0.74 -14.25 -7.66
C TYR A 87 -2.04 -14.32 -6.87
N ILE A 88 -3.17 -14.60 -7.53
CA ILE A 88 -4.43 -14.90 -6.83
C ILE A 88 -4.26 -16.10 -5.90
N HIS A 89 -3.70 -17.22 -6.37
CA HIS A 89 -3.44 -18.39 -5.52
C HIS A 89 -2.45 -18.08 -4.40
N LYS A 90 -1.42 -17.27 -4.66
CA LYS A 90 -0.49 -16.84 -3.62
C LYS A 90 -1.24 -16.12 -2.48
N ILE A 91 -2.15 -15.20 -2.79
CA ILE A 91 -2.96 -14.52 -1.77
C ILE A 91 -3.94 -15.48 -1.09
N GLN A 92 -4.63 -16.36 -1.86
CA GLN A 92 -5.57 -17.35 -1.30
C GLN A 92 -4.93 -18.23 -0.22
N ASN A 93 -3.66 -18.60 -0.39
CA ASN A 93 -2.93 -19.41 0.60
C ASN A 93 -2.75 -18.68 1.95
N TYR A 94 -2.77 -17.34 1.95
CA TYR A 94 -2.67 -16.55 3.17
C TYR A 94 -4.05 -16.23 3.78
N VAL A 95 -5.02 -15.86 2.93
CA VAL A 95 -6.35 -15.44 3.43
C VAL A 95 -7.27 -16.62 3.79
N GLY A 96 -6.95 -17.83 3.30
CA GLY A 96 -7.77 -19.03 3.54
C GLY A 96 -9.10 -19.08 2.78
N ASP A 97 -9.52 -17.98 2.16
CA ASP A 97 -10.76 -17.84 1.40
C ASP A 97 -10.52 -18.00 -0.11
N LYS A 98 -11.50 -18.57 -0.81
CA LYS A 98 -11.49 -18.55 -2.29
C LYS A 98 -11.80 -17.12 -2.76
N ILE A 99 -10.84 -16.51 -3.46
CA ILE A 99 -10.96 -15.15 -3.97
C ILE A 99 -10.81 -15.10 -5.48
N PHE A 100 -11.31 -14.01 -6.06
CA PHE A 100 -11.29 -13.71 -7.49
C PHE A 100 -10.86 -12.26 -7.70
N SER A 101 -10.44 -11.94 -8.92
CA SER A 101 -10.26 -10.56 -9.35
C SER A 101 -11.56 -9.77 -9.26
N SER A 102 -11.47 -8.53 -8.79
CA SER A 102 -12.58 -7.58 -8.78
C SER A 102 -12.72 -6.92 -10.16
N LYS A 103 -13.95 -6.46 -10.47
CA LYS A 103 -14.20 -5.53 -11.57
C LYS A 103 -13.91 -4.07 -11.19
N PHE A 104 -13.62 -3.80 -9.91
CA PHE A 104 -13.24 -2.48 -9.45
C PHE A 104 -11.85 -2.12 -10.01
N PRO A 105 -11.62 -0.87 -10.45
CA PRO A 105 -10.35 -0.48 -11.04
C PRO A 105 -9.19 -0.64 -10.06
N ILE A 106 -8.03 -1.04 -10.58
CA ILE A 106 -6.77 -0.89 -9.86
C ILE A 106 -6.44 0.59 -9.85
N GLU A 107 -6.14 1.14 -8.68
CA GLU A 107 -5.79 2.54 -8.54
C GLU A 107 -4.28 2.68 -8.31
N HIS A 108 -3.62 3.47 -9.16
CA HIS A 108 -2.24 3.91 -8.96
C HIS A 108 -2.26 5.18 -8.10
N ARG A 109 -1.53 5.20 -7.00
CA ARG A 109 -1.58 6.25 -5.99
C ARG A 109 -0.19 6.68 -5.55
N PHE A 110 -0.05 8.01 -5.32
CA PHE A 110 1.16 8.59 -4.73
C PHE A 110 0.83 9.42 -3.50
N TYR A 111 1.52 9.14 -2.42
CA TYR A 111 1.54 9.96 -1.22
C TYR A 111 2.84 10.75 -1.21
N HIS A 112 2.76 12.05 -1.49
CA HIS A 112 3.92 12.94 -1.56
C HIS A 112 4.23 13.57 -0.18
N LYS A 113 5.38 14.23 -0.04
CA LYS A 113 5.87 14.77 1.24
C LYS A 113 4.90 15.72 1.96
N GLU A 114 4.02 16.39 1.23
CA GLU A 114 3.01 17.32 1.78
C GLU A 114 1.67 16.64 2.05
N SER A 115 1.57 15.35 1.80
CA SER A 115 0.37 14.56 2.08
C SER A 115 0.07 14.56 3.58
N THR A 116 -1.18 14.78 3.94
CA THR A 116 -1.65 14.65 5.34
C THR A 116 -1.77 13.19 5.79
N GLY A 117 -1.44 12.25 4.92
CA GLY A 117 -1.76 10.84 5.13
C GLY A 117 -3.26 10.56 4.94
N MET A 118 -3.70 9.41 5.38
CA MET A 118 -5.12 9.03 5.33
C MET A 118 -5.66 8.86 6.73
N LYS A 119 -6.78 9.54 7.03
CA LYS A 119 -7.42 9.48 8.36
C LYS A 119 -7.87 8.06 8.69
N MET A 120 -8.04 7.80 10.00
CA MET A 120 -8.56 6.52 10.49
C MET A 120 -9.94 6.24 9.92
N HIS A 121 -10.11 5.05 9.34
CA HIS A 121 -11.33 4.59 8.71
C HIS A 121 -11.37 3.06 8.65
N LYS A 122 -12.52 2.53 8.26
CA LYS A 122 -12.67 1.16 7.76
C LYS A 122 -12.96 1.22 6.27
N ASP A 123 -12.46 0.24 5.52
CA ASP A 123 -12.82 0.13 4.10
C ASP A 123 -14.30 -0.19 3.94
N THR A 124 -14.94 0.51 3.00
CA THR A 124 -16.36 0.34 2.71
C THR A 124 -16.61 -1.00 2.04
N LEU A 125 -17.62 -1.75 2.48
CA LEU A 125 -18.06 -2.96 1.80
C LEU A 125 -18.62 -2.61 0.41
N LEU A 126 -18.06 -3.22 -0.63
CA LEU A 126 -18.45 -3.04 -2.03
C LEU A 126 -19.24 -4.24 -2.58
N TYR A 127 -19.16 -5.36 -1.93
CA TYR A 127 -19.78 -6.63 -2.33
C TYR A 127 -20.66 -7.18 -1.22
N SER A 128 -21.49 -8.15 -1.54
CA SER A 128 -22.35 -8.84 -0.56
C SER A 128 -21.58 -9.67 0.48
N LYS A 129 -20.30 -9.97 0.20
CA LYS A 129 -19.34 -10.53 1.17
C LYS A 129 -18.17 -9.57 1.30
N PRO A 130 -17.49 -9.50 2.45
CA PRO A 130 -16.32 -8.68 2.64
C PRO A 130 -15.26 -8.99 1.56
N GLN A 131 -14.82 -7.94 0.86
CA GLN A 131 -13.69 -8.04 -0.05
C GLN A 131 -12.36 -7.91 0.71
N TYR A 132 -11.29 -8.24 0.02
CA TYR A 132 -9.92 -7.98 0.45
C TYR A 132 -9.37 -6.79 -0.34
N GLU A 133 -9.01 -5.72 0.37
CA GLU A 133 -8.31 -4.58 -0.19
C GLU A 133 -6.82 -4.82 -0.09
N ALA A 134 -6.14 -4.80 -1.22
CA ALA A 134 -4.72 -5.08 -1.29
C ALA A 134 -3.95 -3.82 -1.71
N ILE A 135 -2.95 -3.45 -0.95
CA ILE A 135 -2.09 -2.30 -1.15
C ILE A 135 -0.70 -2.82 -1.53
N TYR A 136 -0.39 -2.80 -2.82
CA TYR A 136 0.93 -3.16 -3.31
C TYR A 136 1.84 -1.94 -3.32
N THR A 137 2.99 -2.03 -2.68
CA THR A 137 3.97 -0.95 -2.62
C THR A 137 4.98 -1.10 -3.75
N ILE A 138 4.95 -0.15 -4.71
CA ILE A 138 5.92 -0.07 -5.80
C ILE A 138 7.22 0.51 -5.27
N GLN A 139 7.12 1.65 -4.57
CA GLN A 139 8.24 2.37 -3.98
C GLN A 139 7.82 3.03 -2.67
N ASN A 140 8.70 3.05 -1.69
CA ASN A 140 8.51 3.78 -0.45
C ASN A 140 9.87 4.28 0.06
N ASN A 141 10.16 5.55 -0.19
CA ASN A 141 11.33 6.25 0.34
C ASN A 141 10.92 7.28 1.42
N SER A 142 9.71 7.13 1.95
CA SER A 142 9.13 7.99 2.97
C SER A 142 9.15 7.32 4.35
N LYS A 143 8.77 8.09 5.37
CA LYS A 143 8.49 7.56 6.72
C LYS A 143 7.02 7.15 6.91
N SER A 144 6.21 7.14 5.84
CA SER A 144 4.79 6.79 5.91
C SER A 144 4.60 5.33 6.31
N MET A 145 3.75 5.11 7.29
CA MET A 145 3.36 3.79 7.80
C MET A 145 1.86 3.58 7.65
N THR A 146 1.45 2.35 7.44
CA THR A 146 0.07 1.93 7.67
C THR A 146 -0.04 1.46 9.11
N LYS A 147 -1.06 1.95 9.83
CA LYS A 147 -1.33 1.62 11.22
C LYS A 147 -2.78 1.17 11.40
N TRP A 148 -3.02 0.28 12.34
CA TRP A 148 -4.35 -0.22 12.65
C TRP A 148 -4.46 -0.59 14.14
N ASN A 149 -5.69 -0.62 14.65
CA ASN A 149 -5.98 -1.19 15.95
C ASN A 149 -6.40 -2.65 15.75
N ASP A 150 -5.67 -3.57 16.37
CA ASP A 150 -6.02 -4.99 16.35
C ASP A 150 -7.27 -5.30 17.19
N GLY A 151 -7.72 -6.57 17.18
CA GLY A 151 -8.91 -7.00 17.93
C GLY A 151 -8.81 -6.78 19.46
N ASN A 152 -7.62 -6.56 19.99
CA ASN A 152 -7.35 -6.30 21.41
C ASN A 152 -7.21 -4.79 21.71
N GLY A 153 -7.38 -3.92 20.72
CA GLY A 153 -7.22 -2.48 20.85
C GLY A 153 -5.77 -2.01 20.88
N VAL A 154 -4.81 -2.86 20.55
CA VAL A 154 -3.39 -2.49 20.47
C VAL A 154 -3.10 -1.92 19.08
N GLU A 155 -2.45 -0.74 19.04
CA GLU A 155 -2.01 -0.15 17.78
C GLU A 155 -0.84 -0.96 17.20
N GLN A 156 -1.07 -1.50 16.02
CA GLN A 156 -0.07 -2.15 15.18
C GLN A 156 0.37 -1.21 14.07
N LYS A 157 1.57 -1.43 13.52
CA LYS A 157 2.12 -0.60 12.44
C LYS A 157 2.97 -1.43 11.48
N VAL A 158 2.99 -1.03 10.22
CA VAL A 158 3.90 -1.56 9.20
C VAL A 158 4.42 -0.45 8.29
N TRP A 159 5.72 -0.43 8.08
CA TRP A 159 6.33 0.29 6.98
C TRP A 159 6.44 -0.68 5.79
N THR A 160 5.70 -0.41 4.72
CA THR A 160 5.64 -1.33 3.59
C THR A 160 6.86 -1.15 2.69
N LYS A 161 7.64 -2.21 2.51
CA LYS A 161 8.80 -2.26 1.61
C LYS A 161 8.36 -2.14 0.14
N PRO A 162 9.24 -1.68 -0.77
CA PRO A 162 9.08 -1.93 -2.20
C PRO A 162 8.88 -3.43 -2.47
N ASN A 163 8.05 -3.76 -3.46
CA ASN A 163 7.64 -5.12 -3.80
C ASN A 163 6.93 -5.88 -2.66
N SER A 164 6.15 -5.19 -1.86
CA SER A 164 5.34 -5.84 -0.82
C SER A 164 3.85 -5.64 -1.04
N LEU A 165 3.05 -6.56 -0.50
CA LEU A 165 1.59 -6.52 -0.53
C LEU A 165 1.06 -6.51 0.91
N LEU A 166 0.25 -5.50 1.24
CA LEU A 166 -0.56 -5.45 2.45
C LEU A 166 -2.01 -5.74 2.07
N VAL A 167 -2.61 -6.79 2.63
CA VAL A 167 -3.99 -7.18 2.39
C VAL A 167 -4.80 -6.93 3.65
N VAL A 168 -5.92 -6.24 3.49
CA VAL A 168 -6.85 -5.89 4.58
C VAL A 168 -8.23 -6.42 4.22
N LYS A 169 -8.87 -7.18 5.12
CA LYS A 169 -10.26 -7.58 4.98
C LYS A 169 -11.16 -6.39 5.28
N ALA A 170 -11.98 -5.99 4.31
CA ALA A 170 -12.84 -4.81 4.44
C ALA A 170 -13.81 -4.92 5.61
N ASP A 171 -14.16 -3.75 6.19
CA ASP A 171 -15.04 -3.58 7.35
C ASP A 171 -14.55 -4.25 8.65
N ASN A 172 -13.26 -4.55 8.73
CA ASN A 172 -12.71 -5.22 9.90
C ASN A 172 -12.00 -4.24 10.85
N TYR A 173 -10.75 -3.92 10.58
CA TYR A 173 -9.98 -3.05 11.46
C TYR A 173 -10.04 -1.59 11.03
N TYR A 174 -10.16 -0.70 12.04
CA TYR A 174 -9.85 0.71 11.82
C TYR A 174 -8.37 0.86 11.54
N HIS A 175 -8.07 1.49 10.41
CA HIS A 175 -6.69 1.72 9.97
C HIS A 175 -6.50 3.12 9.38
N TYR A 176 -5.26 3.55 9.30
CA TYR A 176 -4.88 4.85 8.74
C TYR A 176 -3.46 4.81 8.17
N VAL A 177 -3.12 5.84 7.38
CA VAL A 177 -1.78 6.02 6.80
C VAL A 177 -1.19 7.30 7.35
N THR A 178 0.01 7.21 7.97
CA THR A 178 0.69 8.39 8.50
C THR A 178 1.22 9.27 7.37
N PRO A 179 1.38 10.60 7.59
CA PRO A 179 2.01 11.48 6.63
C PRO A 179 3.41 11.00 6.23
N PRO A 180 3.83 11.15 4.97
CA PRO A 180 5.17 10.78 4.52
C PRO A 180 6.29 11.56 5.20
N ILE A 181 6.09 12.84 5.53
CA ILE A 181 7.03 13.78 6.13
C ILE A 181 8.19 14.11 5.18
N ILE A 182 8.88 13.10 4.70
CA ILE A 182 9.96 13.17 3.69
C ILE A 182 9.71 12.11 2.62
N GLY A 183 10.23 12.33 1.42
CA GLY A 183 10.12 11.38 0.32
C GLY A 183 8.68 11.15 -0.16
N GLU A 184 8.45 9.99 -0.73
CA GLU A 184 7.19 9.63 -1.38
C GLU A 184 6.91 8.14 -1.21
N ARG A 185 5.63 7.78 -1.16
CA ARG A 185 5.16 6.39 -1.22
C ARG A 185 4.29 6.21 -2.45
N GLU A 186 4.66 5.28 -3.32
CA GLU A 186 3.96 4.89 -4.54
C GLU A 186 3.35 3.51 -4.37
N ILE A 187 2.04 3.38 -4.62
CA ILE A 187 1.31 2.14 -4.41
C ILE A 187 0.32 1.85 -5.55
N LEU A 188 -0.07 0.58 -5.65
CA LEU A 188 -1.32 0.17 -6.30
C LEU A 188 -2.32 -0.28 -5.24
N LYS A 189 -3.56 0.23 -5.33
CA LYS A 189 -4.69 -0.30 -4.57
C LYS A 189 -5.49 -1.25 -5.46
N LEU A 190 -5.67 -2.48 -5.00
CA LEU A 190 -6.37 -3.54 -5.70
C LEU A 190 -7.50 -4.09 -4.82
N ILE A 191 -8.46 -4.77 -5.44
CA ILE A 191 -9.53 -5.45 -4.72
C ILE A 191 -9.62 -6.90 -5.20
N TYR A 192 -9.67 -7.82 -4.24
CA TYR A 192 -10.04 -9.21 -4.47
C TYR A 192 -11.38 -9.49 -3.78
N THR A 193 -12.23 -10.27 -4.42
CA THR A 193 -13.59 -10.51 -3.92
C THR A 193 -13.89 -11.99 -3.80
N GLN A 194 -14.77 -12.35 -2.89
CA GLN A 194 -15.30 -13.71 -2.73
C GLN A 194 -16.60 -13.94 -3.53
N THR A 195 -17.14 -12.88 -4.14
CA THR A 195 -18.42 -12.92 -4.84
C THR A 195 -18.47 -11.87 -5.96
N ASN A 196 -19.28 -12.11 -6.97
CA ASN A 196 -19.56 -11.12 -8.02
C ASN A 196 -20.77 -10.21 -7.69
N GLN A 197 -21.45 -10.43 -6.55
CA GLN A 197 -22.61 -9.64 -6.15
C GLN A 197 -22.15 -8.32 -5.55
N ILE A 198 -22.30 -7.24 -6.32
CA ILE A 198 -22.02 -5.87 -5.90
C ILE A 198 -23.19 -5.31 -5.07
N ASN A 199 -22.90 -4.32 -4.22
CA ASN A 199 -23.89 -3.56 -3.47
C ASN A 199 -23.96 -2.09 -3.94
N SER A 200 -24.81 -1.29 -3.31
CA SER A 200 -24.98 0.14 -3.66
C SER A 200 -23.70 0.97 -3.47
N ASN A 201 -22.86 0.61 -2.50
CA ASN A 201 -21.61 1.31 -2.26
C ASN A 201 -20.63 1.15 -3.44
N TYR A 202 -20.60 -0.04 -4.08
CA TYR A 202 -19.81 -0.24 -5.29
C TYR A 202 -20.18 0.79 -6.36
N ILE A 203 -21.48 0.95 -6.62
CA ILE A 203 -21.97 1.91 -7.63
C ILE A 203 -21.58 3.34 -7.26
N ASN A 204 -21.67 3.70 -5.98
CA ASN A 204 -21.31 5.03 -5.51
C ASN A 204 -19.80 5.29 -5.62
N GLU A 205 -18.96 4.32 -5.26
CA GLU A 205 -17.51 4.44 -5.39
C GLU A 205 -17.06 4.52 -6.85
N MET A 206 -17.74 3.82 -7.77
CA MET A 206 -17.45 3.90 -9.20
C MET A 206 -17.66 5.30 -9.79
N LYS A 207 -18.59 6.10 -9.23
CA LYS A 207 -18.87 7.47 -9.72
C LYS A 207 -17.65 8.38 -9.69
N ARG A 208 -16.70 8.17 -8.75
CA ARG A 208 -15.47 8.96 -8.68
C ARG A 208 -14.54 8.76 -9.86
N PHE A 209 -14.70 7.65 -10.61
CA PHE A 209 -13.92 7.35 -11.81
C PHE A 209 -14.53 7.86 -13.12
N ASN A 210 -15.75 8.41 -13.12
CA ASN A 210 -16.44 8.88 -14.32
C ASN A 210 -15.60 9.90 -15.13
N LYS A 211 -14.76 10.68 -14.45
CA LYS A 211 -13.87 11.68 -15.06
C LYS A 211 -12.68 11.07 -15.84
N PHE A 212 -12.48 9.75 -15.77
CA PHE A 212 -11.40 9.05 -16.47
C PHE A 212 -11.85 8.27 -17.70
N ASN A 213 -13.14 8.31 -18.07
CA ASN A 213 -13.70 7.57 -19.21
C ASN A 213 -13.33 6.09 -19.23
N LEU A 214 -13.45 5.40 -18.09
CA LEU A 214 -13.15 3.98 -17.92
C LEU A 214 -14.28 3.08 -18.47
#